data_5f65ffd50599b95b9c4f9e3becc4c7af
#
_entry.id   5f65ffd50599b95b9c4f9e3becc4c7af
#
_cell.length_a   1.000
_cell.length_b   1.000
_cell.length_c   1.000
_cell.angle_alpha   90.00
_cell.angle_beta   90.00
_cell.angle_gamma   90.00
#
_symmetry.space_group_name_H-M   'P 1'
#
loop_
_entity.id
_entity.type
_entity.pdbx_description
1 polymer ?
#
loop_
_entity_poly.entity_id
_entity_poly.type
_entity_poly.pdbx_seq_one_letter_code
_entity_poly.pdbx_strand_id
1 'polypeptide(L)'
;MAFMNELEKKLNSETQCTENGAVGYRTSGKELLDLNFAVSSMRNWDENEICKAYTKAYYENPLLAVKWLFYLRDIRGNGMGERRAFRICFKWLVENHFDNVKALVELIPEYGRYDDWMCLLDSKASEVVSVQIKKQLETDICNMEQGREISLLAKWLPSCNASSSKTKQYSKIVCNMLGLKESEYRKTLSTLRAYLNVVEVKMSAGEWEDINYSNLSSRANLLYGNAFLRNDKERRRAFLSKLSRGDVTINASTLFPSDIVHKYYQASSKRRCELGNFDDTLEGLWNSLPNFIEGDNSTLVVRDGSGSMDTTVGNTNVIALEVSTALAIYFSEHLTGHFYNNPELYKSIKNEHLRGNPIQFNFFPSKQEIAERQKYFEEKRQKYPTRTIDRFYQDELVETLNKRFNQCLEKIANI
;
A
#
# COMPACT_ATOMS: atom_id res chain seq x y z
N MET A 1 -13.89 45.72 18.91
CA MET A 1 -14.71 44.84 18.05
C MET A 1 -14.00 44.42 16.74
N ALA A 2 -13.27 45.32 16.08
CA ALA A 2 -12.58 44.98 14.81
C ALA A 2 -11.52 43.88 14.97
N PHE A 3 -10.72 43.88 16.05
CA PHE A 3 -9.69 42.85 16.30
C PHE A 3 -10.27 41.46 16.54
N MET A 4 -11.34 41.35 17.31
CA MET A 4 -12.01 40.04 17.55
C MET A 4 -12.63 39.49 16.29
N ASN A 5 -13.27 40.29 15.48
CA ASN A 5 -13.84 39.90 14.19
C ASN A 5 -12.75 39.45 13.19
N GLU A 6 -11.58 40.11 13.19
CA GLU A 6 -10.43 39.75 12.35
C GLU A 6 -9.78 38.41 12.83
N LEU A 7 -9.68 38.23 14.14
CA LEU A 7 -9.17 37.01 14.77
C LEU A 7 -10.11 35.83 14.52
N GLU A 8 -11.45 36.01 14.70
CA GLU A 8 -12.45 35.01 14.37
C GLU A 8 -12.43 34.64 12.87
N LYS A 9 -12.30 35.63 11.99
CA LYS A 9 -12.19 35.42 10.56
C LYS A 9 -10.94 34.61 10.18
N LYS A 10 -9.82 34.88 10.83
CA LYS A 10 -8.57 34.16 10.62
C LYS A 10 -8.64 32.73 11.19
N LEU A 11 -9.14 32.54 12.40
CA LEU A 11 -9.36 31.22 13.00
C LEU A 11 -10.34 30.38 12.19
N ASN A 12 -11.43 30.96 11.72
CA ASN A 12 -12.42 30.26 10.89
C ASN A 12 -11.92 29.99 9.46
N SER A 13 -10.94 30.73 8.95
CA SER A 13 -10.34 30.47 7.63
C SER A 13 -9.41 29.25 7.62
N GLU A 14 -8.89 28.84 8.78
CA GLU A 14 -7.98 27.71 8.94
C GLU A 14 -8.72 26.42 9.34
N THR A 15 -10.02 26.51 9.63
CA THR A 15 -10.86 25.35 9.97
C THR A 15 -11.77 24.94 8.82
N GLN A 16 -12.13 23.66 8.83
CA GLN A 16 -13.14 23.09 7.93
C GLN A 16 -14.00 22.08 8.72
N CYS A 17 -15.22 21.86 8.24
CA CYS A 17 -16.03 20.77 8.77
C CYS A 17 -15.79 19.50 7.96
N THR A 18 -15.65 18.36 8.64
CA THR A 18 -15.72 17.04 8.03
C THR A 18 -17.15 16.73 7.56
N GLU A 19 -17.33 15.71 6.74
CA GLU A 19 -18.67 15.25 6.32
C GLU A 19 -19.61 14.97 7.50
N ASN A 20 -19.04 14.55 8.64
CA ASN A 20 -19.77 14.29 9.87
C ASN A 20 -19.95 15.54 10.77
N GLY A 21 -19.59 16.72 10.27
CA GLY A 21 -19.77 18.00 10.99
C GLY A 21 -18.72 18.30 12.06
N ALA A 22 -17.68 17.47 12.20
CA ALA A 22 -16.59 17.75 13.12
C ALA A 22 -15.70 18.90 12.58
N VAL A 23 -15.28 19.79 13.46
CA VAL A 23 -14.37 20.89 13.13
C VAL A 23 -12.94 20.37 13.10
N GLY A 24 -12.26 20.53 11.98
CA GLY A 24 -10.85 20.20 11.80
C GLY A 24 -10.06 21.39 11.24
N TYR A 25 -8.75 21.30 11.26
CA TYR A 25 -7.90 22.29 10.61
C TYR A 25 -7.80 22.01 9.10
N ARG A 26 -7.83 23.06 8.30
CA ARG A 26 -7.66 22.98 6.85
C ARG A 26 -6.19 22.83 6.45
N THR A 27 -5.29 23.35 7.26
CA THR A 27 -3.84 23.35 7.05
C THR A 27 -3.11 23.21 8.38
N SER A 28 -1.93 22.61 8.35
CA SER A 28 -0.99 22.55 9.48
C SER A 28 -0.16 23.85 9.61
N GLY A 29 -0.28 24.77 8.64
CA GLY A 29 0.60 25.92 8.51
C GLY A 29 1.99 25.59 7.92
N LYS A 30 2.18 24.36 7.42
CA LYS A 30 3.39 23.86 6.78
C LYS A 30 3.02 23.13 5.48
N GLU A 31 3.38 23.72 4.37
CA GLU A 31 2.99 23.23 3.03
C GLU A 31 3.51 21.80 2.75
N LEU A 32 4.72 21.48 3.19
CA LEU A 32 5.28 20.13 3.02
C LEU A 32 4.56 19.10 3.88
N LEU A 33 4.15 19.47 5.08
CA LEU A 33 3.40 18.57 5.98
C LEU A 33 1.99 18.31 5.43
N ASP A 34 1.32 19.36 4.97
CA ASP A 34 0.00 19.27 4.34
C ASP A 34 0.07 18.39 3.07
N LEU A 35 1.11 18.58 2.25
CA LEU A 35 1.39 17.76 1.07
C LEU A 35 1.56 16.27 1.44
N ASN A 36 2.28 15.98 2.53
CA ASN A 36 2.49 14.62 3.00
C ASN A 36 1.17 13.94 3.43
N PHE A 37 0.31 14.66 4.14
CA PHE A 37 -1.01 14.15 4.51
C PHE A 37 -1.95 13.98 3.30
N ALA A 38 -1.77 14.79 2.26
CA ALA A 38 -2.59 14.74 1.06
C ALA A 38 -2.24 13.59 0.08
N VAL A 39 -1.18 12.81 0.31
CA VAL A 39 -0.67 11.81 -0.65
C VAL A 39 -1.75 10.84 -1.11
N SER A 40 -2.59 10.34 -0.22
CA SER A 40 -3.69 9.45 -0.58
C SER A 40 -4.73 10.13 -1.48
N SER A 41 -5.04 11.39 -1.20
CA SER A 41 -5.98 12.22 -1.96
C SER A 41 -5.43 12.60 -3.33
N MET A 42 -4.12 12.74 -3.49
CA MET A 42 -3.46 13.08 -4.76
C MET A 42 -3.73 12.05 -5.88
N ARG A 43 -4.19 10.85 -5.55
CA ARG A 43 -4.60 9.86 -6.54
C ARG A 43 -5.80 10.34 -7.38
N ASN A 44 -6.63 11.21 -6.79
CA ASN A 44 -7.81 11.80 -7.42
C ASN A 44 -7.56 13.20 -7.99
N TRP A 45 -6.42 13.82 -7.66
CA TRP A 45 -6.08 15.16 -8.13
C TRP A 45 -5.61 15.15 -9.57
N ASP A 46 -5.86 16.23 -10.28
CA ASP A 46 -5.25 16.45 -11.59
C ASP A 46 -3.75 16.80 -11.46
N GLU A 47 -3.04 16.83 -12.58
CA GLU A 47 -1.59 17.10 -12.59
C GLU A 47 -1.28 18.53 -12.13
N ASN A 48 -2.15 19.50 -12.44
CA ASN A 48 -1.96 20.90 -12.05
C ASN A 48 -2.15 21.09 -10.54
N GLU A 49 -3.10 20.38 -9.94
CA GLU A 49 -3.32 20.41 -8.49
C GLU A 49 -2.10 19.86 -7.75
N ILE A 50 -1.57 18.71 -8.21
CA ILE A 50 -0.36 18.10 -7.64
C ILE A 50 0.84 19.05 -7.79
N CYS A 51 1.04 19.63 -8.98
CA CYS A 51 2.11 20.59 -9.23
C CYS A 51 2.00 21.83 -8.35
N LYS A 52 0.81 22.40 -8.19
CA LYS A 52 0.57 23.57 -7.32
C LYS A 52 0.92 23.28 -5.86
N ALA A 53 0.46 22.15 -5.33
CA ALA A 53 0.75 21.75 -3.95
C ALA A 53 2.25 21.51 -3.75
N TYR A 54 2.90 20.80 -4.67
CA TYR A 54 4.34 20.55 -4.61
C TYR A 54 5.15 21.84 -4.76
N THR A 55 4.72 22.76 -5.63
CA THR A 55 5.35 24.09 -5.80
C THR A 55 5.41 24.85 -4.48
N LYS A 56 4.33 24.89 -3.74
CA LYS A 56 4.28 25.56 -2.43
C LYS A 56 5.25 24.93 -1.43
N ALA A 57 5.25 23.61 -1.33
CA ALA A 57 6.17 22.88 -0.46
C ALA A 57 7.63 23.07 -0.86
N TYR A 58 7.93 23.12 -2.17
CA TYR A 58 9.28 23.38 -2.69
C TYR A 58 9.77 24.79 -2.30
N TYR A 59 8.95 25.81 -2.48
CA TYR A 59 9.33 27.19 -2.11
C TYR A 59 9.37 27.41 -0.58
N GLU A 60 8.66 26.61 0.21
CA GLU A 60 8.81 26.61 1.67
C GLU A 60 10.20 26.07 2.08
N ASN A 61 10.60 24.92 1.55
CA ASN A 61 11.91 24.32 1.81
C ASN A 61 12.33 23.40 0.66
N PRO A 62 13.15 23.87 -0.28
CA PRO A 62 13.55 23.11 -1.46
C PRO A 62 14.23 21.77 -1.14
N LEU A 63 15.14 21.78 -0.16
CA LEU A 63 15.88 20.57 0.22
C LEU A 63 14.98 19.49 0.81
N LEU A 64 14.09 19.87 1.73
CA LEU A 64 13.14 18.92 2.31
C LEU A 64 12.12 18.44 1.29
N ALA A 65 11.63 19.30 0.40
CA ALA A 65 10.70 18.91 -0.65
C ALA A 65 11.31 17.89 -1.63
N VAL A 66 12.59 18.04 -1.98
CA VAL A 66 13.31 17.06 -2.81
C VAL A 66 13.51 15.74 -2.04
N LYS A 67 13.93 15.77 -0.79
CA LYS A 67 14.06 14.57 0.04
C LYS A 67 12.72 13.85 0.20
N TRP A 68 11.66 14.61 0.46
CA TRP A 68 10.30 14.06 0.53
C TRP A 68 9.88 13.39 -0.79
N LEU A 69 10.27 13.94 -1.92
CA LEU A 69 9.93 13.36 -3.22
C LEU A 69 10.55 11.98 -3.41
N PHE A 70 11.79 11.78 -3.00
CA PHE A 70 12.41 10.44 -3.01
C PHE A 70 11.77 9.51 -1.97
N TYR A 71 11.44 9.98 -0.78
CA TYR A 71 10.65 9.24 0.20
C TYR A 71 9.27 8.83 -0.35
N LEU A 72 8.59 9.75 -1.03
CA LEU A 72 7.31 9.46 -1.69
C LEU A 72 7.43 8.29 -2.69
N ARG A 73 8.56 8.19 -3.41
CA ARG A 73 8.76 7.15 -4.42
C ARG A 73 9.36 5.87 -3.90
N ASP A 74 10.10 5.91 -2.83
CA ASP A 74 10.88 4.76 -2.34
C ASP A 74 10.01 3.50 -2.18
N ILE A 75 10.38 2.46 -2.95
CA ILE A 75 9.74 1.13 -2.97
C ILE A 75 10.61 0.06 -2.33
N ARG A 76 11.81 0.40 -1.86
CA ARG A 76 12.79 -0.56 -1.36
C ARG A 76 13.12 -0.37 0.10
N GLY A 77 12.89 0.82 0.63
CA GLY A 77 13.06 1.21 2.01
C GLY A 77 11.72 1.44 2.71
N ASN A 78 11.68 2.46 3.52
CA ASN A 78 10.51 2.82 4.33
C ASN A 78 9.66 3.93 3.69
N GLY A 79 9.71 4.07 2.37
CA GLY A 79 8.97 5.09 1.64
C GLY A 79 7.53 4.69 1.32
N MET A 80 6.80 5.61 0.69
CA MET A 80 5.37 5.43 0.39
C MET A 80 5.10 4.63 -0.90
N GLY A 81 6.09 4.46 -1.80
CA GLY A 81 5.96 3.73 -3.05
C GLY A 81 5.06 4.39 -4.10
N GLU A 82 4.70 5.67 -3.92
CA GLU A 82 3.80 6.41 -4.80
C GLU A 82 4.48 6.76 -6.13
N ARG A 83 3.89 6.34 -7.23
CA ARG A 83 4.50 6.47 -8.56
C ARG A 83 3.98 7.68 -9.35
N ARG A 84 2.66 7.89 -9.36
CA ARG A 84 2.06 8.92 -10.21
C ARG A 84 2.46 10.32 -9.74
N ALA A 85 2.27 10.61 -8.45
CA ALA A 85 2.61 11.90 -7.87
C ALA A 85 4.12 12.18 -7.99
N PHE A 86 4.98 11.17 -7.72
CA PHE A 86 6.43 11.29 -7.92
C PHE A 86 6.79 11.73 -9.34
N ARG A 87 6.27 11.04 -10.37
CA ARG A 87 6.58 11.35 -11.78
C ARG A 87 6.17 12.77 -12.17
N ILE A 88 4.99 13.20 -11.71
CA ILE A 88 4.49 14.55 -11.97
C ILE A 88 5.38 15.60 -11.30
N CYS A 89 5.65 15.44 -9.99
CA CYS A 89 6.47 16.39 -9.23
C CYS A 89 7.92 16.42 -9.72
N PHE A 90 8.50 15.26 -10.04
CA PHE A 90 9.89 15.21 -10.55
C PHE A 90 10.01 15.84 -11.94
N LYS A 91 9.02 15.64 -12.82
CA LYS A 91 8.96 16.33 -14.11
C LYS A 91 8.85 17.83 -13.92
N TRP A 92 8.01 18.29 -12.99
CA TRP A 92 7.92 19.72 -12.65
C TRP A 92 9.27 20.28 -12.16
N LEU A 93 10.01 19.57 -11.31
CA LEU A 93 11.35 19.96 -10.87
C LEU A 93 12.32 20.08 -12.04
N VAL A 94 12.32 19.13 -12.95
CA VAL A 94 13.17 19.16 -14.14
C VAL A 94 12.84 20.36 -15.03
N GLU A 95 11.57 20.68 -15.20
CA GLU A 95 11.18 21.83 -16.06
C GLU A 95 11.52 23.17 -15.44
N ASN A 96 11.46 23.31 -14.11
CA ASN A 96 11.62 24.59 -13.43
C ASN A 96 13.01 24.78 -12.76
N HIS A 97 13.69 23.69 -12.36
CA HIS A 97 14.92 23.73 -11.57
C HIS A 97 15.97 22.72 -12.05
N PHE A 98 16.11 22.53 -13.36
CA PHE A 98 16.92 21.47 -13.97
C PHE A 98 18.35 21.41 -13.46
N ASP A 99 19.05 22.54 -13.42
CA ASP A 99 20.47 22.58 -13.02
C ASP A 99 20.69 22.09 -11.58
N ASN A 100 19.70 22.27 -10.71
CA ASN A 100 19.76 21.83 -9.32
C ASN A 100 19.47 20.34 -9.14
N VAL A 101 18.76 19.73 -10.10
CA VAL A 101 18.25 18.35 -9.95
C VAL A 101 18.76 17.36 -10.98
N LYS A 102 19.51 17.81 -11.98
CA LYS A 102 20.03 16.95 -13.05
C LYS A 102 20.87 15.75 -12.54
N ALA A 103 21.65 15.94 -11.47
CA ALA A 103 22.42 14.87 -10.85
C ALA A 103 21.53 13.84 -10.14
N LEU A 104 20.30 14.20 -9.74
CA LEU A 104 19.37 13.33 -9.04
C LEU A 104 18.65 12.36 -9.98
N VAL A 105 18.74 12.56 -11.29
CA VAL A 105 18.11 11.67 -12.28
C VAL A 105 18.67 10.25 -12.21
N GLU A 106 19.96 10.11 -11.91
CA GLU A 106 20.60 8.80 -11.76
C GLU A 106 20.12 8.02 -10.53
N LEU A 107 19.64 8.72 -9.47
CA LEU A 107 19.12 8.08 -8.25
C LEU A 107 17.71 7.51 -8.40
N ILE A 108 16.98 7.90 -9.46
CA ILE A 108 15.60 7.46 -9.65
C ILE A 108 15.43 5.93 -9.59
N PRO A 109 16.26 5.09 -10.24
CA PRO A 109 16.13 3.64 -10.17
C PRO A 109 16.47 3.04 -8.81
N GLU A 110 17.23 3.73 -7.97
CA GLU A 110 17.58 3.27 -6.62
C GLU A 110 16.37 3.30 -5.69
N TYR A 111 15.59 4.39 -5.73
CA TYR A 111 14.38 4.56 -4.93
C TYR A 111 13.13 4.01 -5.63
N GLY A 112 13.10 4.04 -6.94
CA GLY A 112 11.99 3.61 -7.78
C GLY A 112 12.35 2.48 -8.73
N ARG A 113 12.00 2.69 -9.99
CA ARG A 113 12.23 1.73 -11.06
C ARG A 113 12.78 2.44 -12.30
N TYR A 114 13.44 1.72 -13.16
CA TYR A 114 13.95 2.25 -14.43
C TYR A 114 12.84 2.82 -15.35
N ASP A 115 11.59 2.33 -15.25
CA ASP A 115 10.48 2.89 -16.01
C ASP A 115 10.03 4.28 -15.52
N ASP A 116 10.52 4.75 -14.38
CA ASP A 116 10.26 6.11 -13.92
C ASP A 116 11.00 7.16 -14.76
N TRP A 117 12.12 6.80 -15.39
CA TRP A 117 12.79 7.65 -16.37
C TRP A 117 11.93 7.99 -17.59
N MET A 118 10.94 7.15 -17.93
CA MET A 118 10.12 7.33 -19.12
C MET A 118 9.31 8.64 -19.13
N CYS A 119 8.96 9.16 -17.94
CA CYS A 119 8.26 10.44 -17.85
C CYS A 119 9.14 11.65 -18.15
N LEU A 120 10.46 11.46 -18.26
CA LEU A 120 11.45 12.52 -18.52
C LEU A 120 11.95 12.53 -19.96
N LEU A 121 11.56 11.57 -20.80
CA LEU A 121 12.04 11.46 -22.19
C LEU A 121 11.63 12.63 -23.09
N ASP A 122 10.59 13.36 -22.70
CA ASP A 122 10.07 14.58 -23.37
C ASP A 122 10.36 15.85 -22.56
N SER A 123 11.38 15.85 -21.70
CA SER A 123 11.73 16.96 -20.81
C SER A 123 13.17 17.43 -21.01
N LYS A 124 13.58 18.49 -20.31
CA LYS A 124 14.97 18.97 -20.27
C LYS A 124 15.98 17.92 -19.82
N ALA A 125 15.54 16.90 -19.09
CA ALA A 125 16.39 15.78 -18.64
C ALA A 125 16.56 14.67 -19.68
N SER A 126 15.96 14.76 -20.84
CA SER A 126 15.98 13.72 -21.89
C SER A 126 17.39 13.25 -22.24
N GLU A 127 18.35 14.17 -22.41
CA GLU A 127 19.74 13.84 -22.69
C GLU A 127 20.41 13.12 -21.51
N VAL A 128 20.20 13.57 -20.28
CA VAL A 128 20.73 12.94 -19.06
C VAL A 128 20.18 11.52 -18.94
N VAL A 129 18.89 11.32 -19.13
CA VAL A 129 18.26 9.99 -19.12
C VAL A 129 18.88 9.09 -20.20
N SER A 130 19.09 9.62 -21.42
CA SER A 130 19.73 8.88 -22.53
C SER A 130 21.11 8.36 -22.14
N VAL A 131 21.95 9.24 -21.56
CA VAL A 131 23.30 8.88 -21.09
C VAL A 131 23.22 7.79 -20.01
N GLN A 132 22.31 7.91 -19.03
CA GLN A 132 22.17 6.92 -17.97
C GLN A 132 21.66 5.57 -18.50
N ILE A 133 20.68 5.55 -19.40
CA ILE A 133 20.20 4.31 -20.03
C ILE A 133 21.33 3.64 -20.80
N LYS A 134 22.10 4.40 -21.61
CA LYS A 134 23.21 3.87 -22.39
C LYS A 134 24.27 3.26 -21.49
N LYS A 135 24.75 4.01 -20.49
CA LYS A 135 25.75 3.58 -19.52
C LYS A 135 25.32 2.28 -18.80
N GLN A 136 24.09 2.24 -18.32
CA GLN A 136 23.58 1.05 -17.61
C GLN A 136 23.40 -0.15 -18.55
N LEU A 137 22.95 0.08 -19.78
CA LEU A 137 22.78 -0.99 -20.77
C LEU A 137 24.13 -1.62 -21.16
N GLU A 138 25.16 -0.80 -21.39
CA GLU A 138 26.53 -1.25 -21.66
C GLU A 138 27.11 -2.05 -20.46
N THR A 139 26.84 -1.56 -19.23
CA THR A 139 27.24 -2.27 -18.01
C THR A 139 26.53 -3.62 -17.89
N ASP A 140 25.24 -3.68 -18.15
CA ASP A 140 24.47 -4.93 -18.09
C ASP A 140 24.93 -5.94 -19.14
N ILE A 141 25.25 -5.50 -20.37
CA ILE A 141 25.79 -6.38 -21.43
C ILE A 141 27.11 -6.94 -20.99
N CYS A 142 28.04 -6.09 -20.52
CA CYS A 142 29.36 -6.52 -20.08
C CYS A 142 29.27 -7.51 -18.89
N ASN A 143 28.41 -7.24 -17.93
CA ASN A 143 28.15 -8.12 -16.78
C ASN A 143 27.60 -9.47 -17.21
N MET A 144 26.62 -9.47 -18.13
CA MET A 144 26.03 -10.70 -18.68
C MET A 144 27.11 -11.56 -19.37
N GLU A 145 27.99 -10.96 -20.20
CA GLU A 145 29.10 -11.67 -20.90
C GLU A 145 30.07 -12.29 -19.91
N GLN A 146 30.22 -11.69 -18.74
CA GLN A 146 31.10 -12.18 -17.66
C GLN A 146 30.37 -13.09 -16.65
N GLY A 147 29.11 -13.46 -16.90
CA GLY A 147 28.32 -14.31 -16.01
C GLY A 147 27.97 -13.64 -14.68
N ARG A 148 28.00 -12.29 -14.61
CA ARG A 148 27.66 -11.51 -13.40
C ARG A 148 26.22 -11.06 -13.42
N GLU A 149 25.72 -10.68 -12.24
CA GLU A 149 24.37 -10.11 -12.11
C GLU A 149 24.22 -8.82 -12.92
N ILE A 150 23.06 -8.65 -13.55
CA ILE A 150 22.68 -7.46 -14.28
C ILE A 150 21.53 -6.72 -13.62
N SER A 151 21.36 -5.45 -13.94
CA SER A 151 20.28 -4.64 -13.42
C SER A 151 18.92 -5.02 -14.01
N LEU A 152 17.85 -4.50 -13.42
CA LEU A 152 16.49 -4.67 -13.95
C LEU A 152 16.17 -3.71 -15.11
N LEU A 153 17.14 -2.97 -15.67
CA LEU A 153 16.89 -2.02 -16.75
C LEU A 153 16.14 -2.67 -17.92
N ALA A 154 16.64 -3.79 -18.42
CA ALA A 154 16.04 -4.47 -19.57
C ALA A 154 14.59 -4.92 -19.31
N LYS A 155 14.25 -5.28 -18.08
CA LYS A 155 12.88 -5.61 -17.67
C LYS A 155 11.93 -4.41 -17.83
N TRP A 156 12.40 -3.21 -17.48
CA TRP A 156 11.57 -2.00 -17.41
C TRP A 156 11.62 -1.12 -18.64
N LEU A 157 12.60 -1.29 -19.54
CA LEU A 157 12.63 -0.59 -20.80
C LEU A 157 11.41 -0.94 -21.68
N PRO A 158 10.84 0.04 -22.41
CA PRO A 158 9.64 -0.15 -23.21
C PRO A 158 9.84 -1.12 -24.36
N SER A 159 8.91 -2.05 -24.56
CA SER A 159 8.95 -2.99 -25.69
C SER A 159 8.33 -2.41 -26.94
N CYS A 160 8.95 -2.61 -28.10
CA CYS A 160 8.43 -2.15 -29.39
C CYS A 160 7.10 -2.83 -29.75
N ASN A 161 6.87 -4.06 -29.27
CA ASN A 161 5.67 -4.86 -29.53
C ASN A 161 4.57 -4.71 -28.45
N ALA A 162 4.69 -3.71 -27.57
CA ALA A 162 3.69 -3.49 -26.51
C ALA A 162 2.31 -3.19 -27.12
N SER A 163 1.23 -3.56 -26.43
CA SER A 163 -0.13 -3.20 -26.80
C SER A 163 -0.39 -1.71 -26.69
N SER A 164 0.18 -1.05 -25.69
CA SER A 164 0.05 0.38 -25.44
C SER A 164 0.76 1.23 -26.50
N SER A 165 0.03 2.16 -27.14
CA SER A 165 0.59 3.13 -28.08
C SER A 165 1.66 4.03 -27.45
N LYS A 166 1.44 4.47 -26.21
CA LYS A 166 2.40 5.27 -25.44
C LYS A 166 3.71 4.50 -25.19
N THR A 167 3.64 3.22 -24.86
CA THR A 167 4.83 2.38 -24.68
C THR A 167 5.61 2.21 -25.98
N LYS A 168 4.92 2.04 -27.13
CA LYS A 168 5.55 2.01 -28.44
C LYS A 168 6.24 3.33 -28.79
N GLN A 169 5.62 4.46 -28.46
CA GLN A 169 6.22 5.76 -28.66
C GLN A 169 7.51 5.91 -27.85
N TYR A 170 7.47 5.54 -26.57
CA TYR A 170 8.68 5.54 -25.72
C TYR A 170 9.77 4.61 -26.23
N SER A 171 9.44 3.43 -26.74
CA SER A 171 10.44 2.53 -27.32
C SER A 171 11.14 3.13 -28.53
N LYS A 172 10.42 3.84 -29.41
CA LYS A 172 11.00 4.55 -30.54
C LYS A 172 11.95 5.68 -30.10
N ILE A 173 11.54 6.45 -29.09
CA ILE A 173 12.39 7.50 -28.51
C ILE A 173 13.69 6.88 -27.97
N VAL A 174 13.59 5.81 -27.17
CA VAL A 174 14.76 5.12 -26.61
C VAL A 174 15.65 4.53 -27.71
N CYS A 175 15.11 3.90 -28.75
CA CYS A 175 15.88 3.41 -29.89
C CYS A 175 16.67 4.54 -30.56
N ASN A 176 16.03 5.68 -30.82
CA ASN A 176 16.68 6.83 -31.43
C ASN A 176 17.81 7.40 -30.52
N MET A 177 17.56 7.51 -29.22
CA MET A 177 18.55 7.98 -28.23
C MET A 177 19.77 7.07 -28.15
N LEU A 178 19.58 5.75 -28.27
CA LEU A 178 20.65 4.77 -28.26
C LEU A 178 21.34 4.60 -29.60
N GLY A 179 20.81 5.19 -30.67
CA GLY A 179 21.29 5.02 -32.04
C GLY A 179 21.09 3.59 -32.56
N LEU A 180 20.12 2.85 -32.03
CA LEU A 180 19.86 1.47 -32.38
C LEU A 180 18.66 1.35 -33.34
N LYS A 181 18.76 0.41 -34.28
CA LYS A 181 17.59 -0.03 -35.05
C LYS A 181 16.62 -0.79 -34.12
N GLU A 182 15.33 -0.73 -34.41
CA GLU A 182 14.31 -1.43 -33.63
C GLU A 182 14.61 -2.95 -33.49
N SER A 183 15.12 -3.57 -34.54
CA SER A 183 15.49 -5.00 -34.53
C SER A 183 16.64 -5.30 -33.57
N GLU A 184 17.65 -4.43 -33.54
CA GLU A 184 18.81 -4.55 -32.63
C GLU A 184 18.39 -4.34 -31.19
N TYR A 185 17.63 -3.30 -30.92
CA TYR A 185 17.07 -3.01 -29.60
C TYR A 185 16.23 -4.20 -29.07
N ARG A 186 15.34 -4.74 -29.90
CA ARG A 186 14.54 -5.91 -29.53
C ARG A 186 15.40 -7.13 -29.19
N LYS A 187 16.42 -7.40 -30.00
CA LYS A 187 17.35 -8.53 -29.78
C LYS A 187 18.08 -8.33 -28.45
N THR A 188 18.65 -7.16 -28.20
CA THR A 188 19.35 -6.83 -26.96
C THR A 188 18.46 -7.02 -25.75
N LEU A 189 17.24 -6.45 -25.76
CA LEU A 189 16.31 -6.62 -24.64
C LEU A 189 15.87 -8.08 -24.44
N SER A 190 15.67 -8.83 -25.51
CA SER A 190 15.29 -10.24 -25.42
C SER A 190 16.40 -11.07 -24.76
N THR A 191 17.66 -10.84 -25.17
CA THR A 191 18.84 -11.52 -24.59
C THR A 191 19.00 -11.20 -23.10
N LEU A 192 18.95 -9.92 -22.73
CA LEU A 192 19.07 -9.51 -21.31
C LEU A 192 17.90 -9.99 -20.45
N ARG A 193 16.67 -9.99 -20.99
CA ARG A 193 15.49 -10.51 -20.27
C ARG A 193 15.54 -12.01 -20.07
N ALA A 194 16.08 -12.76 -21.04
CA ALA A 194 16.33 -14.19 -20.88
C ALA A 194 17.37 -14.44 -19.79
N TYR A 195 18.46 -13.66 -19.77
CA TYR A 195 19.50 -13.75 -18.73
C TYR A 195 18.95 -13.40 -17.33
N LEU A 196 18.10 -12.37 -17.22
CA LEU A 196 17.41 -12.01 -15.98
C LEU A 196 16.43 -13.08 -15.47
N ASN A 197 16.17 -14.10 -16.29
CA ASN A 197 15.27 -15.19 -15.93
C ASN A 197 13.87 -14.69 -15.51
N VAL A 198 13.33 -13.72 -16.25
CA VAL A 198 12.05 -13.05 -15.94
C VAL A 198 10.93 -14.08 -16.03
N VAL A 199 10.18 -14.26 -14.94
CA VAL A 199 9.15 -15.29 -14.83
C VAL A 199 8.07 -15.16 -15.92
N GLU A 200 7.72 -13.94 -16.32
CA GLU A 200 6.74 -13.68 -17.38
C GLU A 200 7.18 -14.21 -18.75
N VAL A 201 8.49 -14.25 -19.01
CA VAL A 201 9.06 -14.84 -20.25
C VAL A 201 8.84 -16.34 -20.24
N LYS A 202 9.20 -17.03 -19.16
CA LYS A 202 8.98 -18.48 -18.99
C LYS A 202 7.50 -18.86 -19.08
N MET A 203 6.64 -18.10 -18.40
CA MET A 203 5.20 -18.31 -18.48
C MET A 203 4.67 -18.18 -19.90
N SER A 204 5.17 -17.21 -20.68
CA SER A 204 4.77 -16.99 -22.07
C SER A 204 5.31 -18.07 -23.01
N ALA A 205 6.47 -18.64 -22.71
CA ALA A 205 7.07 -19.74 -23.46
C ALA A 205 6.47 -21.10 -23.11
N GLY A 206 5.69 -21.19 -22.01
CA GLY A 206 5.16 -22.47 -21.50
C GLY A 206 6.20 -23.29 -20.71
N GLU A 207 7.33 -22.70 -20.36
CA GLU A 207 8.45 -23.33 -19.64
C GLU A 207 8.22 -23.28 -18.12
N TRP A 208 7.09 -23.87 -17.68
CA TRP A 208 6.64 -23.81 -16.28
C TRP A 208 7.58 -24.56 -15.33
N GLU A 209 8.16 -25.66 -15.79
CA GLU A 209 9.10 -26.51 -15.02
C GLU A 209 10.43 -25.81 -14.69
N ASP A 210 10.80 -24.79 -15.49
CA ASP A 210 12.02 -23.99 -15.26
C ASP A 210 11.81 -22.85 -14.25
N ILE A 211 10.59 -22.66 -13.77
CA ILE A 211 10.29 -21.64 -12.77
C ILE A 211 10.76 -22.11 -11.38
N ASN A 212 11.65 -21.32 -10.77
CA ASN A 212 12.04 -21.53 -9.37
C ASN A 212 11.13 -20.70 -8.44
N TYR A 213 10.22 -21.38 -7.74
CA TYR A 213 9.23 -20.75 -6.86
C TYR A 213 9.84 -20.01 -5.66
N SER A 214 11.01 -20.43 -5.16
CA SER A 214 11.68 -19.75 -4.03
C SER A 214 12.29 -18.40 -4.43
N ASN A 215 12.60 -18.20 -5.71
CA ASN A 215 13.26 -16.97 -6.21
C ASN A 215 12.25 -15.96 -6.80
N LEU A 216 10.96 -16.27 -6.75
CA LEU A 216 9.96 -15.33 -7.26
C LEU A 216 9.84 -14.09 -6.40
N SER A 217 9.60 -12.95 -7.04
CA SER A 217 9.27 -11.73 -6.32
C SER A 217 7.92 -11.87 -5.59
N SER A 218 7.76 -11.14 -4.49
CA SER A 218 6.52 -11.10 -3.70
C SER A 218 5.28 -10.85 -4.57
N ARG A 219 5.37 -9.88 -5.46
CA ARG A 219 4.27 -9.51 -6.36
C ARG A 219 3.97 -10.59 -7.40
N ALA A 220 4.98 -11.30 -7.91
CA ALA A 220 4.78 -12.40 -8.85
C ALA A 220 4.05 -13.58 -8.18
N ASN A 221 4.42 -13.93 -6.96
CA ASN A 221 3.71 -14.96 -6.18
C ASN A 221 2.23 -14.58 -5.95
N LEU A 222 1.96 -13.32 -5.60
CA LEU A 222 0.59 -12.84 -5.37
C LEU A 222 -0.26 -12.80 -6.65
N LEU A 223 0.33 -12.37 -7.77
CA LEU A 223 -0.41 -12.20 -9.02
C LEU A 223 -0.60 -13.51 -9.79
N TYR A 224 0.41 -14.37 -9.80
CA TYR A 224 0.46 -15.55 -10.67
C TYR A 224 0.19 -16.86 -9.94
N GLY A 225 -0.09 -16.85 -8.62
CA GLY A 225 -0.35 -18.05 -7.81
C GLY A 225 -1.34 -19.02 -8.47
N ASN A 226 -2.47 -18.50 -8.96
CA ASN A 226 -3.47 -19.29 -9.67
C ASN A 226 -3.00 -19.83 -11.04
N ALA A 227 -2.13 -19.09 -11.74
CA ALA A 227 -1.56 -19.54 -13.01
C ALA A 227 -0.58 -20.70 -12.77
N PHE A 228 0.24 -20.62 -11.72
CA PHE A 228 1.12 -21.71 -11.33
C PHE A 228 0.36 -22.98 -10.94
N LEU A 229 -0.69 -22.85 -10.13
CA LEU A 229 -1.53 -24.00 -9.76
C LEU A 229 -2.26 -24.61 -10.95
N ARG A 230 -2.54 -23.85 -12.00
CA ARG A 230 -3.25 -24.33 -13.21
C ARG A 230 -2.31 -25.04 -14.17
N ASN A 231 -1.08 -24.53 -14.34
CA ASN A 231 -0.17 -25.01 -15.38
C ASN A 231 0.99 -25.85 -14.85
N ASP A 232 1.32 -25.80 -13.54
CA ASP A 232 2.38 -26.58 -12.89
C ASP A 232 1.90 -27.07 -11.52
N LYS A 233 0.77 -27.74 -11.51
CA LYS A 233 0.02 -28.09 -10.30
C LYS A 233 0.83 -28.90 -9.31
N GLU A 234 1.50 -29.96 -9.75
CA GLU A 234 2.20 -30.90 -8.90
C GLU A 234 3.40 -30.23 -8.19
N ARG A 235 4.25 -29.55 -8.95
CA ARG A 235 5.42 -28.86 -8.39
C ARG A 235 5.00 -27.69 -7.48
N ARG A 236 3.95 -26.92 -7.88
CA ARG A 236 3.46 -25.83 -7.04
C ARG A 236 2.87 -26.33 -5.73
N ARG A 237 2.10 -27.41 -5.73
CA ARG A 237 1.57 -28.03 -4.50
C ARG A 237 2.68 -28.58 -3.61
N ALA A 238 3.68 -29.26 -4.20
CA ALA A 238 4.84 -29.73 -3.46
C ALA A 238 5.61 -28.57 -2.80
N PHE A 239 5.78 -27.46 -3.50
CA PHE A 239 6.39 -26.24 -2.95
C PHE A 239 5.57 -25.68 -1.78
N LEU A 240 4.25 -25.52 -1.94
CA LEU A 240 3.36 -25.02 -0.88
C LEU A 240 3.32 -25.95 0.34
N SER A 241 3.35 -27.27 0.14
CA SER A 241 3.48 -28.25 1.23
C SER A 241 4.81 -28.14 1.98
N LYS A 242 5.92 -27.86 1.29
CA LYS A 242 7.20 -27.57 1.95
C LYS A 242 7.17 -26.24 2.68
N LEU A 243 6.51 -25.22 2.09
CA LEU A 243 6.34 -23.91 2.71
C LEU A 243 5.57 -23.98 4.02
N SER A 244 4.46 -24.73 4.06
CA SER A 244 3.66 -24.90 5.29
C SER A 244 4.41 -25.62 6.42
N ARG A 245 5.44 -26.41 6.09
CA ARG A 245 6.33 -27.06 7.07
C ARG A 245 7.54 -26.22 7.45
N GLY A 246 7.77 -25.10 6.80
CA GLY A 246 8.93 -24.25 7.01
C GLY A 246 10.22 -24.72 6.31
N ASP A 247 10.14 -25.74 5.42
CA ASP A 247 11.30 -26.27 4.69
C ASP A 247 11.81 -25.32 3.61
N VAL A 248 10.95 -24.43 3.12
CA VAL A 248 11.26 -23.38 2.12
C VAL A 248 10.61 -22.07 2.51
N THR A 249 11.07 -20.97 1.90
CA THR A 249 10.51 -19.64 2.11
C THR A 249 9.87 -19.10 0.85
N ILE A 250 8.91 -18.20 0.99
CA ILE A 250 8.31 -17.41 -0.08
C ILE A 250 8.57 -15.93 0.20
N ASN A 251 8.93 -15.19 -0.84
CA ASN A 251 9.22 -13.78 -0.67
C ASN A 251 7.91 -12.97 -0.55
N ALA A 252 7.74 -12.24 0.56
CA ALA A 252 6.63 -11.33 0.82
C ALA A 252 7.11 -9.90 1.22
N SER A 253 8.41 -9.62 1.12
CA SER A 253 9.05 -8.40 1.64
C SER A 253 8.50 -7.08 1.09
N THR A 254 7.85 -7.09 -0.07
CA THR A 254 7.29 -5.90 -0.73
C THR A 254 5.75 -5.87 -0.75
N LEU A 255 5.11 -6.77 0.00
CA LEU A 255 3.65 -6.80 0.15
C LEU A 255 3.23 -6.10 1.44
N PHE A 256 2.05 -5.50 1.38
CA PHE A 256 1.33 -5.03 2.55
C PHE A 256 0.29 -6.08 2.97
N PRO A 257 -0.07 -6.16 4.25
CA PRO A 257 -1.16 -7.03 4.72
C PRO A 257 -2.44 -6.89 3.91
N SER A 258 -2.78 -5.66 3.51
CA SER A 258 -3.95 -5.36 2.68
C SER A 258 -3.89 -5.93 1.26
N ASP A 259 -2.70 -6.12 0.67
CA ASP A 259 -2.56 -6.74 -0.65
C ASP A 259 -3.07 -8.19 -0.64
N ILE A 260 -2.82 -8.91 0.46
CA ILE A 260 -3.21 -10.32 0.63
C ILE A 260 -4.70 -10.42 0.95
N VAL A 261 -5.17 -9.62 1.91
CA VAL A 261 -6.60 -9.59 2.28
C VAL A 261 -7.48 -9.21 1.08
N HIS A 262 -7.05 -8.25 0.28
CA HIS A 262 -7.74 -7.86 -0.96
C HIS A 262 -7.95 -9.05 -1.92
N LYS A 263 -7.00 -9.99 -2.00
CA LYS A 263 -7.16 -11.20 -2.83
C LYS A 263 -8.24 -12.13 -2.33
N TYR A 264 -8.38 -12.28 -1.02
CA TYR A 264 -9.48 -13.04 -0.43
C TYR A 264 -10.84 -12.41 -0.73
N TYR A 265 -10.94 -11.08 -0.64
CA TYR A 265 -12.17 -10.35 -0.98
C TYR A 265 -12.51 -10.42 -2.48
N GLN A 266 -11.52 -10.39 -3.36
CA GLN A 266 -11.72 -10.55 -4.81
C GLN A 266 -12.20 -11.95 -5.23
N ALA A 267 -11.79 -12.98 -4.50
CA ALA A 267 -12.20 -14.36 -4.76
C ALA A 267 -13.67 -14.61 -4.38
N SER A 268 -14.26 -13.76 -3.53
CA SER A 268 -15.66 -13.87 -3.13
C SER A 268 -16.57 -13.21 -4.15
N SER A 269 -17.33 -14.02 -4.88
CA SER A 269 -17.96 -13.61 -6.14
C SER A 269 -19.22 -12.75 -6.01
N LYS A 270 -19.81 -12.47 -4.85
CA LYS A 270 -21.14 -11.78 -4.83
C LYS A 270 -21.52 -10.97 -3.59
N ARG A 271 -20.84 -11.08 -2.46
CA ARG A 271 -21.15 -10.27 -1.27
C ARG A 271 -19.87 -9.87 -0.55
N ARG A 272 -19.76 -8.60 -0.21
CA ARG A 272 -18.62 -7.98 0.49
C ARG A 272 -18.26 -8.62 1.85
N CYS A 273 -19.02 -9.59 2.30
CA CYS A 273 -18.83 -10.29 3.58
C CYS A 273 -18.41 -11.75 3.43
N GLU A 274 -18.27 -12.28 2.22
CA GLU A 274 -17.83 -13.66 2.00
C GLU A 274 -16.37 -13.67 1.56
N LEU A 275 -15.49 -14.22 2.36
CA LEU A 275 -14.11 -14.48 1.98
C LEU A 275 -14.05 -15.68 1.05
N GLY A 276 -13.08 -15.65 0.12
CA GLY A 276 -12.77 -16.81 -0.71
C GLY A 276 -12.34 -18.02 0.11
N ASN A 277 -12.25 -19.17 -0.55
CA ASN A 277 -11.73 -20.38 0.07
C ASN A 277 -10.29 -20.18 0.53
N PHE A 278 -9.86 -20.98 1.50
CA PHE A 278 -8.48 -21.05 1.96
C PHE A 278 -7.51 -21.24 0.78
N ASP A 279 -6.45 -20.41 0.76
CA ASP A 279 -5.42 -20.42 -0.30
C ASP A 279 -4.03 -20.53 0.34
N ASP A 280 -3.38 -21.69 0.13
CA ASP A 280 -2.04 -21.98 0.68
C ASP A 280 -0.98 -20.93 0.24
N THR A 281 -1.13 -20.33 -0.95
CA THR A 281 -0.22 -19.27 -1.42
C THR A 281 -0.39 -18.00 -0.60
N LEU A 282 -1.64 -17.59 -0.38
CA LEU A 282 -1.95 -16.37 0.39
C LEU A 282 -1.55 -16.53 1.86
N GLU A 283 -1.78 -17.71 2.44
CA GLU A 283 -1.34 -18.03 3.81
C GLU A 283 0.19 -18.01 3.93
N GLY A 284 0.88 -18.62 2.96
CA GLY A 284 2.33 -18.58 2.92
C GLY A 284 2.90 -17.18 2.79
N LEU A 285 2.29 -16.33 1.97
CA LEU A 285 2.66 -14.92 1.85
C LEU A 285 2.38 -14.14 3.13
N TRP A 286 1.25 -14.37 3.77
CA TRP A 286 0.88 -13.74 5.05
C TRP A 286 1.88 -14.06 6.15
N ASN A 287 2.21 -15.33 6.33
CA ASN A 287 3.15 -15.80 7.35
C ASN A 287 4.60 -15.34 7.09
N SER A 288 4.90 -14.91 5.85
CA SER A 288 6.22 -14.42 5.43
C SER A 288 6.28 -12.89 5.35
N LEU A 289 5.25 -12.16 5.77
CA LEU A 289 5.28 -10.71 5.84
C LEU A 289 6.36 -10.26 6.85
N PRO A 290 7.09 -9.19 6.55
CA PRO A 290 8.02 -8.60 7.51
C PRO A 290 7.28 -8.13 8.76
N ASN A 291 7.92 -8.24 9.93
CA ASN A 291 7.38 -7.62 11.14
C ASN A 291 7.70 -6.11 11.14
N PHE A 292 6.66 -5.29 11.01
CA PHE A 292 6.75 -3.82 11.03
C PHE A 292 6.48 -3.22 12.42
N ILE A 293 6.22 -4.08 13.43
CA ILE A 293 5.87 -3.63 14.77
C ILE A 293 7.12 -3.67 15.63
N GLU A 294 7.54 -2.51 16.10
CA GLU A 294 8.65 -2.34 17.03
C GLU A 294 8.12 -2.11 18.45
N GLY A 295 8.73 -2.81 19.41
CA GLY A 295 8.43 -2.63 20.83
C GLY A 295 7.36 -3.56 21.39
N ASP A 296 7.30 -3.60 22.73
CA ASP A 296 6.41 -4.49 23.50
C ASP A 296 5.28 -3.67 24.15
N ASN A 297 4.55 -2.92 23.32
CA ASN A 297 3.48 -2.05 23.80
C ASN A 297 2.16 -2.79 23.92
N SER A 298 1.48 -2.64 25.05
CA SER A 298 0.08 -3.06 25.21
C SER A 298 -0.83 -2.20 24.33
N THR A 299 -1.04 -2.63 23.09
CA THR A 299 -1.86 -1.91 22.14
C THR A 299 -3.15 -2.67 21.85
N LEU A 300 -4.27 -1.99 21.93
CA LEU A 300 -5.58 -2.51 21.50
C LEU A 300 -5.89 -1.97 20.11
N VAL A 301 -6.14 -2.86 19.17
CA VAL A 301 -6.55 -2.49 17.83
C VAL A 301 -8.07 -2.46 17.73
N VAL A 302 -8.63 -1.31 17.41
CA VAL A 302 -10.05 -1.11 17.19
C VAL A 302 -10.29 -0.88 15.69
N ARG A 303 -11.04 -1.78 15.07
CA ARG A 303 -11.40 -1.68 13.65
C ARG A 303 -12.82 -1.12 13.50
N ASP A 304 -12.96 -0.08 12.69
CA ASP A 304 -14.27 0.37 12.23
C ASP A 304 -14.82 -0.60 11.17
N GLY A 305 -16.02 -1.12 11.39
CA GLY A 305 -16.77 -1.99 10.48
C GLY A 305 -18.05 -1.38 9.96
N SER A 306 -18.22 -0.05 10.09
CA SER A 306 -19.41 0.65 9.60
C SER A 306 -19.54 0.61 8.08
N GLY A 307 -20.74 0.83 7.56
CA GLY A 307 -21.02 0.80 6.12
C GLY A 307 -20.22 1.86 5.32
N SER A 308 -19.78 2.95 5.95
CA SER A 308 -18.91 3.95 5.32
C SER A 308 -17.52 3.41 4.96
N MET A 309 -17.05 2.35 5.61
CA MET A 309 -15.81 1.67 5.29
C MET A 309 -15.84 0.91 3.96
N ASP A 310 -17.00 0.77 3.34
CA ASP A 310 -17.17 0.20 2.00
C ASP A 310 -16.72 1.14 0.86
N THR A 311 -16.20 2.32 1.18
CA THR A 311 -15.67 3.26 0.19
C THR A 311 -14.34 2.81 -0.34
N THR A 312 -14.11 3.02 -1.65
CA THR A 312 -12.83 2.73 -2.29
C THR A 312 -11.75 3.69 -1.84
N VAL A 313 -10.54 3.16 -1.64
CA VAL A 313 -9.37 3.98 -1.30
C VAL A 313 -8.85 4.64 -2.58
N GLY A 314 -9.15 5.91 -2.77
CA GLY A 314 -8.78 6.64 -3.97
C GLY A 314 -9.32 5.99 -5.25
N ASN A 315 -8.57 6.05 -6.35
CA ASN A 315 -8.90 5.41 -7.63
C ASN A 315 -8.49 3.92 -7.70
N THR A 316 -8.52 3.22 -6.58
CA THR A 316 -8.21 1.78 -6.51
C THR A 316 -9.50 0.97 -6.41
N ASN A 317 -9.39 -0.34 -6.60
CA ASN A 317 -10.46 -1.29 -6.33
C ASN A 317 -10.41 -1.87 -4.89
N VAL A 318 -9.51 -1.32 -4.04
CA VAL A 318 -9.39 -1.69 -2.63
C VAL A 318 -10.35 -0.83 -1.82
N ILE A 319 -11.12 -1.41 -0.92
CA ILE A 319 -12.00 -0.67 0.00
C ILE A 319 -11.32 -0.45 1.35
N ALA A 320 -11.72 0.61 2.05
CA ALA A 320 -11.17 0.96 3.36
C ALA A 320 -11.34 -0.18 4.39
N LEU A 321 -12.44 -0.93 4.30
CA LEU A 321 -12.71 -2.09 5.14
C LEU A 321 -11.64 -3.19 4.99
N GLU A 322 -11.17 -3.46 3.78
CA GLU A 322 -10.10 -4.45 3.53
C GLU A 322 -8.79 -4.04 4.21
N VAL A 323 -8.43 -2.76 4.08
CA VAL A 323 -7.22 -2.21 4.71
C VAL A 323 -7.30 -2.27 6.22
N SER A 324 -8.41 -1.80 6.81
CA SER A 324 -8.61 -1.81 8.26
C SER A 324 -8.65 -3.23 8.83
N THR A 325 -9.27 -4.17 8.10
CA THR A 325 -9.30 -5.60 8.49
C THR A 325 -7.88 -6.20 8.45
N ALA A 326 -7.14 -5.95 7.38
CA ALA A 326 -5.78 -6.46 7.23
C ALA A 326 -4.86 -5.95 8.35
N LEU A 327 -4.93 -4.66 8.65
CA LEU A 327 -4.15 -4.06 9.74
C LEU A 327 -4.57 -4.63 11.11
N ALA A 328 -5.87 -4.78 11.36
CA ALA A 328 -6.36 -5.33 12.63
C ALA A 328 -5.84 -6.76 12.86
N ILE A 329 -5.90 -7.63 11.85
CA ILE A 329 -5.36 -8.99 11.94
C ILE A 329 -3.85 -8.95 12.15
N TYR A 330 -3.14 -8.17 11.32
CA TYR A 330 -1.69 -8.09 11.36
C TYR A 330 -1.18 -7.62 12.73
N PHE A 331 -1.73 -6.52 13.25
CA PHE A 331 -1.37 -6.02 14.58
C PHE A 331 -1.71 -7.03 15.68
N SER A 332 -2.88 -7.70 15.59
CA SER A 332 -3.29 -8.70 16.57
C SER A 332 -2.36 -9.92 16.60
N GLU A 333 -1.74 -10.27 15.49
CA GLU A 333 -0.79 -11.40 15.40
C GLU A 333 0.60 -11.07 15.94
N HIS A 334 1.01 -9.80 15.88
CA HIS A 334 2.37 -9.37 16.23
C HIS A 334 2.47 -8.66 17.58
N LEU A 335 1.33 -8.27 18.19
CA LEU A 335 1.32 -7.63 19.50
C LEU A 335 1.33 -8.67 20.62
N THR A 336 2.18 -8.48 21.60
CA THR A 336 2.38 -9.40 22.74
C THR A 336 1.64 -8.98 24.00
N GLY A 337 0.82 -7.94 23.93
CA GLY A 337 0.10 -7.36 25.05
C GLY A 337 -0.90 -8.30 25.73
N HIS A 338 -1.38 -7.93 26.90
CA HIS A 338 -2.26 -8.71 27.78
C HIS A 338 -3.53 -9.26 27.10
N PHE A 339 -4.04 -8.56 26.06
CA PHE A 339 -5.22 -8.97 25.30
C PHE A 339 -4.95 -10.12 24.31
N TYR A 340 -3.70 -10.32 23.91
CA TYR A 340 -3.31 -11.28 22.86
C TYR A 340 -2.73 -12.59 23.41
N ASN A 341 -2.49 -12.65 24.72
CA ASN A 341 -2.00 -13.86 25.39
C ASN A 341 -3.08 -14.95 25.60
N ASN A 342 -4.29 -14.77 25.05
CA ASN A 342 -5.33 -15.78 25.07
C ASN A 342 -5.49 -16.40 23.67
N PRO A 343 -4.89 -17.59 23.41
CA PRO A 343 -4.90 -18.23 22.09
C PRO A 343 -6.31 -18.57 21.58
N GLU A 344 -7.24 -18.85 22.47
CA GLU A 344 -8.62 -19.21 22.09
C GLU A 344 -9.41 -17.96 21.66
N LEU A 345 -9.23 -16.86 22.39
CA LEU A 345 -9.79 -15.56 22.02
C LEU A 345 -9.24 -15.10 20.67
N TYR A 346 -7.92 -15.21 20.50
CA TYR A 346 -7.23 -14.85 19.27
C TYR A 346 -7.74 -15.67 18.07
N LYS A 347 -7.85 -16.99 18.20
CA LYS A 347 -8.40 -17.88 17.15
C LYS A 347 -9.84 -17.54 16.82
N SER A 348 -10.66 -17.24 17.82
CA SER A 348 -12.05 -16.83 17.62
C SER A 348 -12.13 -15.52 16.84
N ILE A 349 -11.34 -14.53 17.22
CA ILE A 349 -11.26 -13.23 16.54
C ILE A 349 -10.78 -13.41 15.10
N LYS A 350 -9.70 -14.15 14.87
CA LYS A 350 -9.17 -14.46 13.55
C LYS A 350 -10.21 -15.16 12.68
N ASN A 351 -10.88 -16.17 13.20
CA ASN A 351 -11.90 -16.92 12.47
C ASN A 351 -13.12 -16.07 12.13
N GLU A 352 -13.57 -15.21 13.02
CA GLU A 352 -14.69 -14.30 12.76
C GLU A 352 -14.31 -13.22 11.70
N HIS A 353 -13.09 -12.67 11.75
CA HIS A 353 -12.57 -11.77 10.73
C HIS A 353 -12.50 -12.43 9.36
N LEU A 354 -11.95 -13.64 9.29
CA LEU A 354 -11.85 -14.41 8.05
C LEU A 354 -13.24 -14.80 7.49
N ARG A 355 -14.27 -14.87 8.33
CA ARG A 355 -15.65 -15.15 7.92
C ARG A 355 -16.41 -13.89 7.47
N GLY A 356 -15.78 -12.70 7.52
CA GLY A 356 -16.42 -11.45 7.14
C GLY A 356 -17.49 -10.97 8.13
N ASN A 357 -17.59 -11.59 9.30
CA ASN A 357 -18.47 -11.11 10.35
C ASN A 357 -17.87 -9.83 10.92
N PRO A 358 -18.66 -8.74 11.07
CA PRO A 358 -18.19 -7.59 11.81
C PRO A 358 -17.85 -8.07 13.23
N ILE A 359 -16.58 -8.01 13.61
CA ILE A 359 -16.25 -8.18 15.01
C ILE A 359 -16.78 -6.94 15.70
N GLN A 360 -17.94 -7.06 16.25
CA GLN A 360 -18.28 -6.24 17.36
C GLN A 360 -17.32 -6.64 18.46
N PHE A 361 -16.39 -5.74 18.83
CA PHE A 361 -15.64 -5.87 20.06
C PHE A 361 -16.62 -5.74 21.22
N ASN A 362 -17.42 -6.75 21.40
CA ASN A 362 -18.02 -7.00 22.66
C ASN A 362 -16.86 -7.43 23.54
N PHE A 363 -16.41 -6.56 24.41
CA PHE A 363 -15.72 -7.00 25.61
C PHE A 363 -16.57 -8.12 26.14
N PHE A 364 -16.09 -9.37 26.07
CA PHE A 364 -16.93 -10.54 26.38
C PHE A 364 -17.52 -10.33 27.77
N PRO A 365 -18.79 -9.93 27.87
CA PRO A 365 -19.42 -9.81 29.15
C PRO A 365 -19.57 -11.21 29.71
N SER A 366 -19.36 -11.37 31.00
CA SER A 366 -19.71 -12.59 31.68
C SER A 366 -21.18 -12.94 31.40
N LYS A 367 -21.56 -14.20 31.55
CA LYS A 367 -22.98 -14.60 31.40
C LYS A 367 -23.94 -13.70 32.21
N GLN A 368 -23.46 -13.21 33.35
CA GLN A 368 -24.19 -12.31 34.21
C GLN A 368 -24.34 -10.89 33.59
N GLU A 369 -23.26 -10.36 33.00
CA GLU A 369 -23.31 -9.07 32.29
C GLU A 369 -24.17 -9.14 31.02
N ILE A 370 -24.22 -10.28 30.34
CA ILE A 370 -25.12 -10.49 29.19
C ILE A 370 -26.58 -10.45 29.67
N ALA A 371 -26.92 -11.11 30.77
CA ALA A 371 -28.25 -11.12 31.31
C ALA A 371 -28.70 -9.72 31.81
N GLU A 372 -27.78 -8.97 32.45
CA GLU A 372 -28.02 -7.61 32.90
C GLU A 372 -28.20 -6.66 31.70
N ARG A 373 -27.44 -6.83 30.62
CA ARG A 373 -27.60 -6.08 29.36
C ARG A 373 -28.94 -6.38 28.69
N GLN A 374 -29.33 -7.65 28.61
CA GLN A 374 -30.62 -8.03 28.02
C GLN A 374 -31.78 -7.38 28.79
N LYS A 375 -31.73 -7.42 30.13
CA LYS A 375 -32.72 -6.76 31.00
C LYS A 375 -32.73 -5.24 30.78
N TYR A 376 -31.57 -4.60 30.74
CA TYR A 376 -31.45 -3.17 30.45
C TYR A 376 -32.07 -2.77 29.11
N PHE A 377 -31.83 -3.57 28.05
CA PHE A 377 -32.40 -3.30 26.72
C PHE A 377 -33.90 -3.52 26.68
N GLU A 378 -34.44 -4.51 27.41
CA GLU A 378 -35.88 -4.71 27.52
C GLU A 378 -36.56 -3.54 28.24
N GLU A 379 -35.98 -3.06 29.33
CA GLU A 379 -36.45 -1.88 30.05
C GLU A 379 -36.40 -0.61 29.18
N LYS A 380 -35.32 -0.40 28.43
CA LYS A 380 -35.16 0.73 27.48
C LYS A 380 -36.16 0.63 26.32
N ARG A 381 -36.41 -0.57 25.81
CA ARG A 381 -37.41 -0.81 24.74
C ARG A 381 -38.82 -0.49 25.17
N GLN A 382 -39.15 -0.82 26.40
CA GLN A 382 -40.45 -0.47 26.98
C GLN A 382 -40.58 1.04 27.18
N LYS A 383 -39.54 1.72 27.60
CA LYS A 383 -39.54 3.16 27.89
C LYS A 383 -39.47 4.03 26.62
N TYR A 384 -38.89 3.54 25.53
CA TYR A 384 -38.66 4.30 24.28
C TYR A 384 -38.97 3.46 23.03
N PRO A 385 -40.23 3.10 22.77
CA PRO A 385 -40.59 2.15 21.71
C PRO A 385 -40.30 2.66 20.27
N THR A 386 -40.04 3.94 20.10
CA THR A 386 -39.77 4.58 18.79
C THR A 386 -38.25 4.71 18.45
N ARG A 387 -37.35 4.35 19.36
CA ARG A 387 -35.90 4.39 19.09
C ARG A 387 -35.43 3.12 18.42
N THR A 388 -34.62 3.26 17.36
CA THR A 388 -33.94 2.12 16.71
C THR A 388 -32.88 1.50 17.63
N ILE A 389 -32.72 0.19 17.57
CA ILE A 389 -31.75 -0.58 18.37
C ILE A 389 -30.34 -0.03 18.23
N ASP A 390 -29.94 0.38 17.02
CA ASP A 390 -28.61 0.90 16.74
C ASP A 390 -28.24 2.17 17.53
N ARG A 391 -29.20 3.04 17.79
CA ARG A 391 -28.95 4.26 18.56
C ARG A 391 -28.75 3.98 20.06
N PHE A 392 -29.37 2.93 20.57
CA PHE A 392 -29.13 2.48 21.94
C PHE A 392 -27.75 1.89 22.13
N TYR A 393 -27.27 1.13 21.15
CA TYR A 393 -25.90 0.56 21.18
C TYR A 393 -24.84 1.65 21.16
N GLN A 394 -25.01 2.71 20.38
CA GLN A 394 -24.07 3.83 20.31
C GLN A 394 -24.02 4.60 21.65
N ASP A 395 -25.17 4.92 22.23
CA ASP A 395 -25.24 5.65 23.50
C ASP A 395 -24.60 4.83 24.64
N GLU A 396 -24.85 3.52 24.70
CA GLU A 396 -24.28 2.62 25.72
C GLU A 396 -22.77 2.40 25.54
N LEU A 397 -22.29 2.30 24.30
CA LEU A 397 -20.88 2.16 24.01
C LEU A 397 -20.09 3.39 24.49
N VAL A 398 -20.60 4.58 24.21
CA VAL A 398 -19.99 5.85 24.66
C VAL A 398 -19.99 5.95 26.19
N GLU A 399 -21.10 5.59 26.85
CA GLU A 399 -21.20 5.60 28.32
C GLU A 399 -20.23 4.59 28.97
N THR A 400 -20.14 3.39 28.40
CA THR A 400 -19.23 2.32 28.87
C THR A 400 -17.76 2.70 28.67
N LEU A 401 -17.41 3.29 27.52
CA LEU A 401 -16.07 3.76 27.23
C LEU A 401 -15.67 4.89 28.18
N ASN A 402 -16.54 5.86 28.44
CA ASN A 402 -16.28 6.94 29.38
C ASN A 402 -16.08 6.43 30.81
N LYS A 403 -16.90 5.49 31.27
CA LYS A 403 -16.77 4.90 32.60
C LYS A 403 -15.46 4.15 32.77
N ARG A 404 -15.04 3.36 31.77
CA ARG A 404 -13.77 2.62 31.79
C ARG A 404 -12.55 3.54 31.64
N PHE A 405 -12.67 4.57 30.80
CA PHE A 405 -11.62 5.59 30.69
C PHE A 405 -11.36 6.27 32.02
N ASN A 406 -12.41 6.68 32.74
CA ASN A 406 -12.29 7.27 34.07
C ASN A 406 -11.70 6.28 35.08
N GLN A 407 -12.11 5.01 35.06
CA GLN A 407 -11.50 3.97 35.91
C GLN A 407 -10.01 3.73 35.61
N CYS A 408 -9.59 3.82 34.35
CA CYS A 408 -8.17 3.77 33.99
C CYS A 408 -7.40 4.99 34.49
N LEU A 409 -7.97 6.17 34.35
CA LEU A 409 -7.36 7.41 34.88
C LEU A 409 -7.21 7.37 36.41
N GLU A 410 -8.20 6.85 37.14
CA GLU A 410 -8.11 6.67 38.61
C GLU A 410 -7.02 5.66 38.99
N LYS A 411 -6.84 4.58 38.25
CA LYS A 411 -5.75 3.62 38.47
C LYS A 411 -4.37 4.22 38.21
N ILE A 412 -4.24 5.06 37.17
CA ILE A 412 -2.98 5.74 36.83
C ILE A 412 -2.65 6.81 37.85
N ALA A 413 -3.64 7.50 38.43
CA ALA A 413 -3.44 8.51 39.46
C ALA A 413 -3.05 7.93 40.82
N ASN A 414 -3.23 6.61 41.02
CA ASN A 414 -2.87 5.89 42.25
C ASN A 414 -1.55 5.08 42.13
N ILE A 415 -0.81 5.24 41.01
CA ILE A 415 0.57 4.78 40.83
C ILE A 415 1.53 5.95 40.99
#